data_7f3090554c6bebfa85fd45ea2b8edd1d
#
_entry.id   7f3090554c6bebfa85fd45ea2b8edd1d
#
_cell.length_a   1.000
_cell.length_b   1.000
_cell.length_c   1.000
_cell.angle_alpha   90.00
_cell.angle_beta   90.00
_cell.angle_gamma   90.00
#
_symmetry.space_group_name_H-M   'P 1'
#
loop_
_entity.id
_entity.type
_entity.pdbx_description
1 polymer ?
#
loop_
_entity_poly.entity_id
_entity_poly.type
_entity_poly.pdbx_seq_one_letter_code
_entity_poly.pdbx_strand_id
1 'polypeptide(L)'
;ELGTPSVPELLRSGELDRRPHFGSLNMFVYSPKLRNKLPYYDTFPLVLPLKRYNDGFLGLNFHYLPYALRARLLDAAGGDNLSVRAVENNRLTKPCLKRYLYGFTKSMFRKIPDDDNLTAIMLPVQRFKKASATEVWSDSRKMI
;
A
#
# COMPACT_ATOMS: atom_id res chain seq x y z
N GLU A 1 15.24 -12.21 -18.30
CA GLU A 1 14.55 -12.89 -17.22
C GLU A 1 13.09 -13.11 -17.56
N LEU A 2 12.72 -14.33 -17.73
CA LEU A 2 11.35 -14.69 -18.11
C LEU A 2 10.46 -14.75 -16.86
N GLY A 3 9.34 -14.09 -16.90
CA GLY A 3 8.32 -14.18 -15.86
C GLY A 3 8.39 -13.15 -14.73
N THR A 4 9.49 -12.36 -14.64
CA THR A 4 9.58 -11.29 -13.64
C THR A 4 9.46 -9.95 -14.34
N PRO A 5 8.38 -9.20 -14.14
CA PRO A 5 8.23 -7.89 -14.76
C PRO A 5 9.25 -6.89 -14.22
N SER A 6 9.70 -5.98 -15.07
CA SER A 6 10.47 -4.82 -14.62
C SER A 6 9.56 -3.86 -13.84
N VAL A 7 10.17 -2.94 -13.08
CA VAL A 7 9.40 -1.90 -12.38
C VAL A 7 8.49 -1.13 -13.33
N PRO A 8 8.98 -0.60 -14.49
CA PRO A 8 8.09 0.10 -15.43
C PRO A 8 6.96 -0.77 -15.98
N GLU A 9 7.23 -2.05 -16.24
CA GLU A 9 6.20 -2.98 -16.73
C GLU A 9 5.12 -3.19 -15.68
N LEU A 10 5.51 -3.44 -14.43
CA LEU A 10 4.57 -3.64 -13.35
C LEU A 10 3.70 -2.39 -13.13
N LEU A 11 4.29 -1.21 -13.18
CA LEU A 11 3.57 0.05 -13.00
C LEU A 11 2.63 0.37 -14.17
N ARG A 12 2.79 -0.28 -15.32
CA ARG A 12 1.92 -0.09 -16.48
C ARG A 12 0.93 -1.23 -16.70
N SER A 13 1.16 -2.38 -16.07
CA SER A 13 0.24 -3.51 -16.13
C SER A 13 -0.91 -3.32 -15.13
N GLY A 14 -1.92 -4.16 -15.25
CA GLY A 14 -3.06 -4.08 -14.38
C GLY A 14 -4.09 -3.03 -14.80
N GLU A 15 -5.27 -3.16 -14.27
CA GLU A 15 -6.39 -2.28 -14.59
C GLU A 15 -6.29 -0.95 -13.87
N LEU A 16 -6.68 0.12 -14.58
CA LEU A 16 -6.86 1.46 -14.01
C LEU A 16 -8.34 1.71 -13.77
N ASP A 17 -8.69 2.21 -12.60
CA ASP A 17 -10.07 2.54 -12.26
C ASP A 17 -10.11 3.78 -11.35
N ARG A 18 -11.28 4.40 -11.28
CA ARG A 18 -11.52 5.54 -10.40
C ARG A 18 -11.67 5.15 -8.95
N ARG A 19 -11.90 3.89 -8.67
CA ARG A 19 -12.06 3.32 -7.32
C ARG A 19 -11.05 2.21 -7.12
N PRO A 20 -10.63 1.98 -5.87
CA PRO A 20 -9.72 0.88 -5.58
C PRO A 20 -10.41 -0.48 -5.79
N HIS A 21 -9.60 -1.46 -6.15
CA HIS A 21 -10.03 -2.86 -6.29
C HIS A 21 -9.85 -3.56 -4.95
N PHE A 22 -10.95 -3.89 -4.29
CA PHE A 22 -10.91 -4.62 -3.02
C PHE A 22 -10.50 -6.07 -3.26
N GLY A 23 -9.69 -6.62 -2.35
CA GLY A 23 -9.11 -7.96 -2.53
C GLY A 23 -7.83 -7.98 -3.34
N SER A 24 -7.33 -6.81 -3.75
CA SER A 24 -6.09 -6.66 -4.51
C SER A 24 -5.26 -5.52 -3.94
N LEU A 25 -3.95 -5.56 -4.21
CA LEU A 25 -3.10 -4.39 -3.96
C LEU A 25 -3.38 -3.34 -5.04
N ASN A 26 -3.35 -2.08 -4.65
CA ASN A 26 -3.56 -0.94 -5.53
C ASN A 26 -2.42 0.05 -5.35
N MET A 27 -2.04 0.71 -6.46
CA MET A 27 -1.11 1.83 -6.42
C MET A 27 -1.77 3.07 -7.00
N PHE A 28 -1.50 4.21 -6.40
CA PHE A 28 -2.05 5.49 -6.84
C PHE A 28 -1.22 6.64 -6.27
N VAL A 29 -1.38 7.82 -6.84
CA VAL A 29 -0.73 9.04 -6.33
C VAL A 29 -1.69 9.72 -5.36
N TYR A 30 -1.16 10.13 -4.21
CA TYR A 30 -1.96 10.68 -3.12
C TYR A 30 -1.30 11.87 -2.47
N SER A 31 -2.10 12.91 -2.14
CA SER A 31 -1.65 14.08 -1.39
C SER A 31 -2.60 14.28 -0.21
N PRO A 32 -2.22 13.89 1.02
CA PRO A 32 -3.15 13.88 2.16
C PRO A 32 -3.75 15.25 2.48
N LYS A 33 -4.99 15.25 2.93
CA LYS A 33 -5.68 16.46 3.39
C LYS A 33 -4.88 17.20 4.48
N LEU A 34 -4.32 16.44 5.42
CA LEU A 34 -3.59 17.00 6.56
C LEU A 34 -2.07 16.99 6.36
N ARG A 35 -1.60 17.04 5.12
CA ARG A 35 -0.16 16.95 4.81
C ARG A 35 0.72 17.95 5.58
N ASN A 36 0.17 19.12 5.87
CA ASN A 36 0.91 20.14 6.62
C ASN A 36 1.05 19.82 8.12
N LYS A 37 0.22 18.93 8.65
CA LYS A 37 0.18 18.54 10.06
C LYS A 37 0.76 17.17 10.32
N LEU A 38 0.80 16.30 9.31
CA LEU A 38 1.35 14.97 9.46
C LEU A 38 2.86 15.01 9.62
N PRO A 39 3.45 14.17 10.48
CA PRO A 39 4.90 14.08 10.61
C PRO A 39 5.58 13.57 9.33
N TYR A 40 4.91 12.72 8.58
CA TYR A 40 5.32 12.22 7.26
C TYR A 40 4.12 11.55 6.57
N TYR A 41 4.26 11.31 5.27
CA TYR A 41 3.24 10.62 4.50
C TYR A 41 3.85 10.07 3.21
N ASP A 42 3.21 9.04 2.64
CA ASP A 42 3.61 8.43 1.38
C ASP A 42 2.77 9.01 0.23
N THR A 43 3.43 9.53 -0.79
CA THR A 43 2.75 10.11 -1.95
C THR A 43 2.48 9.10 -3.06
N PHE A 44 2.98 7.88 -2.94
CA PHE A 44 2.76 6.81 -3.91
C PHE A 44 2.44 5.49 -3.20
N PRO A 45 1.29 5.42 -2.50
CA PRO A 45 0.95 4.26 -1.67
C PRO A 45 0.75 2.96 -2.44
N LEU A 46 1.06 1.85 -1.76
CA LEU A 46 0.76 0.49 -2.20
C LEU A 46 -0.20 -0.11 -1.17
N VAL A 47 -1.47 -0.18 -1.51
CA VAL A 47 -2.53 -0.36 -0.51
C VAL A 47 -3.39 -1.58 -0.77
N LEU A 48 -3.64 -2.35 0.30
CA LEU A 48 -4.73 -3.33 0.36
C LEU A 48 -5.95 -2.65 0.98
N PRO A 49 -7.00 -2.35 0.20
CA PRO A 49 -8.20 -1.72 0.76
C PRO A 49 -8.95 -2.68 1.68
N LEU A 50 -9.41 -2.18 2.83
CA LEU A 50 -10.09 -2.98 3.84
C LEU A 50 -11.57 -2.64 3.97
N LYS A 51 -11.93 -1.36 3.95
CA LYS A 51 -13.29 -0.90 4.23
C LYS A 51 -13.67 0.28 3.36
N ARG A 52 -14.90 0.25 2.84
CA ARG A 52 -15.45 1.34 2.02
C ARG A 52 -16.12 2.41 2.88
N TYR A 53 -15.95 3.66 2.44
CA TYR A 53 -16.71 4.81 2.95
C TYR A 53 -17.22 5.62 1.75
N ASN A 54 -18.16 6.51 1.99
CA ASN A 54 -18.69 7.36 0.91
C ASN A 54 -17.62 8.28 0.31
N ASP A 55 -16.70 8.77 1.14
CA ASP A 55 -15.67 9.74 0.75
C ASP A 55 -14.28 9.12 0.54
N GLY A 56 -14.15 7.81 0.69
CA GLY A 56 -12.85 7.16 0.56
C GLY A 56 -12.86 5.72 1.05
N PHE A 57 -11.74 5.30 1.63
CA PHE A 57 -11.60 3.93 2.13
C PHE A 57 -10.50 3.85 3.19
N LEU A 58 -10.57 2.79 3.98
CA LEU A 58 -9.52 2.41 4.91
C LEU A 58 -8.68 1.33 4.25
N GLY A 59 -7.36 1.43 4.35
CA GLY A 59 -6.48 0.44 3.74
C GLY A 59 -5.14 0.30 4.44
N LEU A 60 -4.40 -0.73 4.04
CA LEU A 60 -3.06 -1.01 4.55
C LEU A 60 -2.04 -0.59 3.51
N ASN A 61 -1.21 0.41 3.82
CA ASN A 61 -0.08 0.79 2.97
C ASN A 61 1.16 0.00 3.39
N PHE A 62 1.56 -0.95 2.56
CA PHE A 62 2.70 -1.83 2.82
C PHE A 62 4.03 -1.08 2.89
N HIS A 63 4.12 0.11 2.28
CA HIS A 63 5.34 0.91 2.30
C HIS A 63 5.76 1.36 3.69
N TYR A 64 4.85 1.35 4.67
CA TYR A 64 5.17 1.70 6.05
C TYR A 64 5.96 0.62 6.80
N LEU A 65 6.17 -0.53 6.18
CA LEU A 65 7.00 -1.61 6.72
C LEU A 65 8.28 -1.78 5.91
N PRO A 66 9.40 -2.17 6.54
CA PRO A 66 10.56 -2.63 5.79
C PRO A 66 10.22 -3.92 5.03
N TYR A 67 11.01 -4.24 4.01
CA TYR A 67 10.69 -5.30 3.04
C TYR A 67 10.38 -6.65 3.67
N ALA A 68 11.18 -7.09 4.65
CA ALA A 68 10.96 -8.38 5.30
C ALA A 68 9.59 -8.44 6.00
N LEU A 69 9.17 -7.35 6.63
CA LEU A 69 7.89 -7.29 7.29
C LEU A 69 6.72 -7.15 6.29
N ARG A 70 6.96 -6.50 5.14
CA ARG A 70 5.96 -6.48 4.05
C ARG A 70 5.65 -7.90 3.57
N ALA A 71 6.70 -8.72 3.38
CA ALA A 71 6.52 -10.11 2.96
C ALA A 71 5.72 -10.91 4.00
N ARG A 72 5.99 -10.68 5.29
CA ARG A 72 5.25 -11.34 6.37
C ARG A 72 3.79 -10.92 6.41
N LEU A 73 3.50 -9.64 6.21
CA LEU A 73 2.12 -9.14 6.15
C LEU A 73 1.38 -9.70 4.93
N LEU A 74 2.04 -9.75 3.78
CA LEU A 74 1.46 -10.32 2.57
C LEU A 74 1.12 -11.79 2.78
N ASP A 75 2.03 -12.56 3.38
CA ASP A 75 1.81 -13.96 3.68
C ASP A 75 0.62 -14.15 4.62
N ALA A 76 0.56 -13.35 5.69
CA ALA A 76 -0.55 -13.37 6.64
C ALA A 76 -1.90 -13.02 5.97
N ALA A 77 -1.88 -12.19 4.94
CA ALA A 77 -3.07 -11.80 4.18
C ALA A 77 -3.50 -12.83 3.14
N GLY A 78 -2.70 -13.89 2.93
CA GLY A 78 -3.02 -14.95 1.98
C GLY A 78 -2.21 -14.95 0.70
N GLY A 79 -1.12 -14.19 0.63
CA GLY A 79 -0.22 -14.20 -0.52
C GLY A 79 -0.90 -13.75 -1.82
N ASP A 80 -1.10 -14.68 -2.75
CA ASP A 80 -1.74 -14.40 -4.05
C ASP A 80 -3.26 -14.26 -3.93
N ASN A 81 -3.83 -14.70 -2.82
CA ASN A 81 -5.27 -14.74 -2.56
C ASN A 81 -5.60 -13.89 -1.34
N LEU A 82 -5.50 -12.58 -1.50
CA LEU A 82 -5.61 -11.65 -0.38
C LEU A 82 -6.97 -11.72 0.32
N SER A 83 -6.94 -11.80 1.65
CA SER A 83 -8.12 -11.78 2.49
C SER A 83 -8.03 -10.63 3.48
N VAL A 84 -9.00 -9.72 3.42
CA VAL A 84 -9.11 -8.60 4.34
C VAL A 84 -9.22 -9.09 5.80
N ARG A 85 -10.01 -10.14 6.03
CA ARG A 85 -10.20 -10.72 7.37
C ARG A 85 -8.92 -11.26 7.99
N ALA A 86 -8.04 -11.82 7.17
CA ALA A 86 -6.82 -12.47 7.65
C ALA A 86 -5.86 -11.49 8.32
N VAL A 87 -5.94 -10.20 8.00
CA VAL A 87 -5.02 -9.17 8.53
C VAL A 87 -5.62 -8.32 9.65
N GLU A 88 -6.91 -8.43 9.94
CA GLU A 88 -7.59 -7.55 10.90
C GLU A 88 -6.94 -7.54 12.29
N ASN A 89 -6.46 -8.69 12.77
CA ASN A 89 -5.85 -8.84 14.09
C ASN A 89 -4.33 -9.01 14.04
N ASN A 90 -3.70 -8.78 12.87
CA ASN A 90 -2.26 -8.92 12.75
C ASN A 90 -1.58 -7.65 13.26
N ARG A 91 -0.51 -7.81 14.06
CA ARG A 91 0.22 -6.68 14.64
C ARG A 91 0.86 -5.78 13.58
N LEU A 92 1.22 -6.35 12.44
CA LEU A 92 1.84 -5.60 11.34
C LEU A 92 0.86 -4.64 10.67
N THR A 93 -0.44 -4.84 10.87
CA THR A 93 -1.50 -3.97 10.33
C THR A 93 -1.42 -2.56 10.91
N LYS A 94 -1.11 -2.45 12.20
CA LYS A 94 -1.20 -1.18 12.93
C LYS A 94 -0.43 -0.02 12.29
N PRO A 95 0.87 -0.14 11.95
CA PRO A 95 1.59 0.97 11.33
C PRO A 95 1.15 1.26 9.90
N CYS A 96 0.49 0.31 9.24
CA CYS A 96 0.09 0.41 7.83
C CYS A 96 -1.29 1.00 7.62
N LEU A 97 -2.12 1.04 8.67
CA LEU A 97 -3.53 1.42 8.56
C LEU A 97 -3.68 2.90 8.30
N LYS A 98 -4.28 3.24 7.14
CA LYS A 98 -4.45 4.63 6.68
C LYS A 98 -5.85 4.84 6.14
N ARG A 99 -6.38 6.04 6.35
CA ARG A 99 -7.63 6.50 5.74
C ARG A 99 -7.30 7.32 4.49
N TYR A 100 -7.85 6.92 3.34
CA TYR A 100 -7.64 7.63 2.07
C TYR A 100 -8.94 8.27 1.62
N LEU A 101 -8.86 9.55 1.20
CA LEU A 101 -10.00 10.33 0.75
C LEU A 101 -9.94 10.49 -0.76
N TYR A 102 -11.03 10.21 -1.47
CA TYR A 102 -11.07 10.33 -2.94
C TYR A 102 -10.76 11.74 -3.43
N GLY A 103 -11.16 12.76 -2.69
CA GLY A 103 -10.86 14.15 -3.05
C GLY A 103 -9.37 14.50 -3.06
N PHE A 104 -8.52 13.65 -2.50
CA PHE A 104 -7.08 13.89 -2.40
C PHE A 104 -6.25 12.87 -3.18
N THR A 105 -6.88 11.95 -3.90
CA THR A 105 -6.20 11.10 -4.88
C THR A 105 -5.86 11.92 -6.11
N LYS A 106 -4.64 11.74 -6.62
CA LYS A 106 -4.11 12.53 -7.75
C LYS A 106 -3.96 11.70 -9.02
N SER A 107 -4.37 10.44 -8.98
CA SER A 107 -4.37 9.53 -10.13
C SER A 107 -5.52 8.55 -9.99
N MET A 108 -5.74 7.75 -11.04
CA MET A 108 -6.59 6.57 -10.95
C MET A 108 -5.87 5.50 -10.10
N PHE A 109 -6.62 4.51 -9.67
CA PHE A 109 -6.10 3.37 -8.93
C PHE A 109 -5.67 2.28 -9.90
N ARG A 110 -4.41 1.83 -9.76
CA ARG A 110 -3.89 0.73 -10.56
C ARG A 110 -3.95 -0.54 -9.73
N LYS A 111 -4.71 -1.50 -10.21
CA LYS A 111 -4.76 -2.84 -9.61
C LYS A 111 -3.45 -3.56 -9.89
N ILE A 112 -2.83 -4.14 -8.88
CA ILE A 112 -1.70 -5.05 -9.05
C ILE A 112 -2.25 -6.42 -9.40
N PRO A 113 -1.81 -7.06 -10.52
CA PRO A 113 -2.21 -8.44 -10.81
C PRO A 113 -1.86 -9.36 -9.65
N ASP A 114 -2.72 -10.32 -9.34
CA ASP A 114 -2.58 -11.17 -8.15
C ASP A 114 -1.24 -11.91 -8.12
N ASP A 115 -0.75 -12.36 -9.27
CA ASP A 115 0.52 -13.08 -9.38
C ASP A 115 1.74 -12.18 -9.11
N ASP A 116 1.56 -10.86 -9.10
CA ASP A 116 2.64 -9.89 -8.94
C ASP A 116 2.69 -9.26 -7.55
N ASN A 117 1.89 -9.75 -6.60
CA ASN A 117 1.84 -9.18 -5.25
C ASN A 117 3.20 -9.16 -4.56
N LEU A 118 3.92 -10.27 -4.58
CA LEU A 118 5.24 -10.34 -3.95
C LEU A 118 6.24 -9.40 -4.62
N THR A 119 6.24 -9.33 -5.94
CA THR A 119 7.08 -8.38 -6.68
C THR A 119 6.75 -6.95 -6.29
N ALA A 120 5.46 -6.61 -6.24
CA ALA A 120 5.02 -5.24 -5.94
C ALA A 120 5.50 -4.76 -4.58
N ILE A 121 5.39 -5.59 -3.54
CA ILE A 121 5.80 -5.18 -2.19
C ILE A 121 7.32 -4.99 -2.05
N MET A 122 8.10 -5.58 -2.96
CA MET A 122 9.56 -5.48 -2.94
C MET A 122 10.10 -4.32 -3.77
N LEU A 123 9.25 -3.59 -4.49
CA LEU A 123 9.70 -2.45 -5.30
C LEU A 123 10.10 -1.27 -4.40
N PRO A 124 11.25 -0.63 -4.69
CA PRO A 124 11.68 0.57 -3.94
C PRO A 124 10.99 1.82 -4.48
N VAL A 125 9.67 1.84 -4.49
CA VAL A 125 8.87 2.93 -5.09
C VAL A 125 8.11 3.77 -4.07
N GLN A 126 8.27 3.51 -2.77
CA GLN A 126 7.70 4.36 -1.74
C GLN A 126 8.25 5.79 -1.87
N ARG A 127 7.39 6.79 -1.67
CA ARG A 127 7.77 8.21 -1.78
C ARG A 127 7.30 8.98 -0.55
N PHE A 128 8.02 8.75 0.55
CA PHE A 128 7.74 9.48 1.79
C PHE A 128 8.19 10.94 1.67
N LYS A 129 7.38 11.82 2.24
CA LYS A 129 7.68 13.23 2.43
C LYS A 129 7.91 13.48 3.91
N LYS A 130 8.81 14.40 4.25
CA LYS A 130 9.18 14.86 5.60
C LYS A 130 10.00 13.87 6.42
N ALA A 131 10.17 12.63 5.97
CA ALA A 131 10.99 11.63 6.62
C ALA A 131 11.56 10.67 5.60
N SER A 132 12.68 10.03 5.93
CA SER A 132 13.23 8.95 5.11
C SER A 132 12.46 7.65 5.36
N ALA A 133 12.57 6.70 4.43
CA ALA A 133 11.98 5.39 4.62
C ALA A 133 12.50 4.73 5.91
N THR A 134 13.79 4.85 6.18
CA THR A 134 14.40 4.29 7.40
C THR A 134 13.77 4.85 8.67
N GLU A 135 13.51 6.15 8.71
CA GLU A 135 12.85 6.80 9.85
C GLU A 135 11.41 6.31 10.01
N VAL A 136 10.65 6.23 8.91
CA VAL A 136 9.28 5.69 8.92
C VAL A 136 9.27 4.26 9.45
N TRP A 137 10.16 3.43 8.96
CA TRP A 137 10.22 2.01 9.36
C TRP A 137 10.64 1.84 10.82
N SER A 138 11.52 2.69 11.31
CA SER A 138 11.89 2.70 12.73
C SER A 138 10.67 3.00 13.62
N ASP A 139 9.89 4.01 13.24
CA ASP A 139 8.65 4.33 13.95
C ASP A 139 7.63 3.19 13.89
N SER A 140 7.49 2.58 12.72
CA SER A 140 6.57 1.46 12.52
C SER A 140 6.90 0.27 13.42
N ARG A 141 8.20 -0.06 13.56
CA ARG A 141 8.64 -1.13 14.46
C ARG A 141 8.27 -0.90 15.91
N LYS A 142 8.25 0.36 16.34
CA LYS A 142 7.85 0.71 17.71
C LYS A 142 6.36 0.47 17.97
N MET A 143 5.55 0.41 16.91
CA MET A 143 4.10 0.20 17.01
C MET A 143 3.71 -1.28 17.03
N ILE A 144 4.63 -2.15 16.65
CA ILE A 144 4.37 -3.59 16.51
C ILE A 144 4.52 -4.35 17.83
#